data_97ff2de600c07edc443b6039f91609b5
#
_entry.id   97ff2de600c07edc443b6039f91609b5
#
_cell.length_a   1.000
_cell.length_b   1.000
_cell.length_c   1.000
_cell.angle_alpha   90.00
_cell.angle_beta   90.00
_cell.angle_gamma   90.00
#
_symmetry.space_group_name_H-M   'P 1'
#
loop_
_entity.id
_entity.type
_entity.pdbx_description
1 polymer ?
#
loop_
_entity_poly.entity_id
_entity_poly.type
_entity_poly.pdbx_seq_one_letter_code
_entity_poly.pdbx_strand_id
1 'polypeptide(L)'
;VLGAYGFRGYFEKKPHFIQSVPFAIDNLRQLLKEDYPEYPYLCTVLRELTNLSQFYDDIQKHTLKVKIVSFAYKKGIPNDPSGNGGGFVFDCRAINNPGKYERYNHFTGLDEPVIRFLEEDGEIAVFLEHVYALVDASVKRYMERGFTSLSVCFGCTGGQHRSVYSAQHLAEHLNKKFGVQVNLMHREQNIEQTFNAKR
;
A
#
# COMPACT_ATOMS: atom_id res chain seq x y z
N VAL A 1 -20.61 21.30 0.72
CA VAL A 1 -20.09 19.98 0.30
C VAL A 1 -20.32 18.95 1.39
N LEU A 2 -19.82 19.10 2.63
CA LEU A 2 -19.95 18.12 3.73
C LEU A 2 -21.40 17.79 4.07
N GLY A 3 -22.30 18.80 4.14
CA GLY A 3 -23.73 18.58 4.41
C GLY A 3 -24.40 17.73 3.32
N ALA A 4 -24.08 17.96 2.05
CA ALA A 4 -24.58 17.15 0.94
C ALA A 4 -24.07 15.71 0.99
N TYR A 5 -22.80 15.50 1.36
CA TYR A 5 -22.21 14.16 1.51
C TYR A 5 -22.84 13.42 2.71
N GLY A 6 -23.03 14.11 3.84
CA GLY A 6 -23.73 13.54 4.99
C GLY A 6 -25.16 13.14 4.66
N PHE A 7 -25.94 14.02 4.05
CA PHE A 7 -27.32 13.73 3.66
C PHE A 7 -27.40 12.53 2.70
N ARG A 8 -26.64 12.56 1.60
CA ARG A 8 -26.68 11.48 0.60
C ARG A 8 -26.09 10.16 1.13
N GLY A 9 -25.08 10.23 1.99
CA GLY A 9 -24.45 9.06 2.56
C GLY A 9 -25.30 8.38 3.62
N TYR A 10 -25.67 9.12 4.66
CA TYR A 10 -26.39 8.56 5.81
C TYR A 10 -27.91 8.45 5.58
N PHE A 11 -28.54 9.44 4.96
CA PHE A 11 -29.98 9.46 4.77
C PHE A 11 -30.40 8.71 3.48
N GLU A 12 -29.79 9.01 2.34
CA GLU A 12 -30.06 8.31 1.08
C GLU A 12 -29.33 6.94 1.00
N LYS A 13 -28.53 6.58 1.99
CA LYS A 13 -27.77 5.33 2.09
C LYS A 13 -26.89 5.04 0.87
N LYS A 14 -26.25 6.07 0.33
CA LYS A 14 -25.31 5.96 -0.80
C LYS A 14 -23.86 5.88 -0.29
N PRO A 15 -23.24 4.70 -0.21
CA PRO A 15 -21.95 4.48 0.49
C PRO A 15 -20.81 5.35 -0.04
N HIS A 16 -20.78 5.63 -1.35
CA HIS A 16 -19.70 6.42 -1.96
C HIS A 16 -19.66 7.89 -1.46
N PHE A 17 -20.78 8.42 -0.96
CA PHE A 17 -20.76 9.74 -0.32
C PHE A 17 -20.17 9.70 1.08
N ILE A 18 -20.43 8.63 1.85
CA ILE A 18 -19.79 8.41 3.16
C ILE A 18 -18.27 8.27 2.98
N GLN A 19 -17.83 7.50 1.98
CA GLN A 19 -16.42 7.33 1.65
C GLN A 19 -15.72 8.65 1.28
N SER A 20 -16.46 9.65 0.83
CA SER A 20 -15.92 10.97 0.48
C SER A 20 -15.80 11.93 1.67
N VAL A 21 -16.47 11.65 2.80
CA VAL A 21 -16.44 12.51 3.99
C VAL A 21 -15.05 12.69 4.57
N PRO A 22 -14.23 11.64 4.75
CA PRO A 22 -12.86 11.76 5.27
C PRO A 22 -12.00 12.72 4.45
N PHE A 23 -12.05 12.64 3.12
CA PHE A 23 -11.31 13.52 2.22
C PHE A 23 -11.79 14.98 2.32
N ALA A 24 -13.10 15.18 2.49
CA ALA A 24 -13.66 16.52 2.68
C ALA A 24 -13.24 17.13 4.03
N ILE A 25 -13.13 16.32 5.08
CA ILE A 25 -12.60 16.73 6.39
C ILE A 25 -11.12 17.09 6.30
N ASP A 26 -10.34 16.30 5.56
CA ASP A 26 -8.90 16.57 5.40
C ASP A 26 -8.65 17.86 4.58
N ASN A 27 -9.40 18.06 3.51
CA ASN A 27 -9.40 19.33 2.77
C ASN A 27 -9.77 20.52 3.66
N LEU A 28 -10.77 20.37 4.54
CA LEU A 28 -11.17 21.40 5.47
C LEU A 28 -10.06 21.71 6.49
N ARG A 29 -9.35 20.70 7.00
CA ARG A 29 -8.17 20.89 7.85
C ARG A 29 -7.07 21.67 7.14
N GLN A 30 -6.81 21.39 5.85
CA GLN A 30 -5.81 22.14 5.09
C GLN A 30 -6.21 23.62 4.96
N LEU A 31 -7.48 23.91 4.63
CA LEU A 31 -7.98 25.28 4.56
C LEU A 31 -7.87 26.01 5.90
N LEU A 32 -8.18 25.34 7.01
CA LEU A 32 -8.17 25.92 8.35
C LEU A 32 -6.74 26.08 8.96
N LYS A 33 -5.68 25.76 8.22
CA LYS A 33 -4.30 26.15 8.59
C LYS A 33 -4.08 27.65 8.46
N GLU A 34 -4.83 28.31 7.60
CA GLU A 34 -4.87 29.76 7.48
C GLU A 34 -5.88 30.34 8.45
N ASP A 35 -5.61 31.54 8.96
CA ASP A 35 -6.55 32.28 9.81
C ASP A 35 -7.43 33.18 8.94
N TYR A 36 -8.73 33.09 9.22
CA TYR A 36 -9.76 33.91 8.58
C TYR A 36 -10.38 34.85 9.63
N PRO A 37 -9.76 36.03 9.87
CA PRO A 37 -10.17 36.94 10.97
C PRO A 37 -11.59 37.50 10.81
N GLU A 38 -12.15 37.44 9.59
CA GLU A 38 -13.54 37.84 9.32
C GLU A 38 -14.57 36.83 9.86
N TYR A 39 -14.17 35.56 10.12
CA TYR A 39 -15.05 34.50 10.57
C TYR A 39 -14.50 33.67 11.74
N PRO A 40 -14.10 34.32 12.85
CA PRO A 40 -13.37 33.64 13.93
C PRO A 40 -14.19 32.49 14.58
N TYR A 41 -15.47 32.73 14.82
CA TYR A 41 -16.37 31.75 15.41
C TYR A 41 -16.57 30.54 14.49
N LEU A 42 -16.78 30.78 13.18
CA LEU A 42 -16.94 29.73 12.19
C LEU A 42 -15.67 28.84 12.11
N CYS A 43 -14.49 29.47 12.11
CA CYS A 43 -13.23 28.74 12.11
C CYS A 43 -13.06 27.85 13.35
N THR A 44 -13.45 28.35 14.51
CA THR A 44 -13.42 27.58 15.76
C THR A 44 -14.32 26.34 15.66
N VAL A 45 -15.58 26.51 15.27
CA VAL A 45 -16.55 25.39 15.14
C VAL A 45 -16.08 24.38 14.10
N LEU A 46 -15.54 24.84 12.96
CA LEU A 46 -15.05 23.95 11.93
C LEU A 46 -13.78 23.19 12.35
N ARG A 47 -12.88 23.82 13.12
CA ARG A 47 -11.71 23.13 13.71
C ARG A 47 -12.15 22.05 14.70
N GLU A 48 -13.11 22.34 15.57
CA GLU A 48 -13.68 21.35 16.49
C GLU A 48 -14.34 20.19 15.73
N LEU A 49 -15.11 20.48 14.69
CA LEU A 49 -15.71 19.46 13.82
C LEU A 49 -14.66 18.54 13.23
N THR A 50 -13.55 19.09 12.72
CA THR A 50 -12.49 18.27 12.11
C THR A 50 -11.73 17.41 13.12
N ASN A 51 -11.85 17.69 14.42
CA ASN A 51 -11.18 16.96 15.51
C ASN A 51 -12.07 15.88 16.17
N LEU A 52 -13.32 15.71 15.71
CA LEU A 52 -14.18 14.64 16.24
C LEU A 52 -13.57 13.24 15.95
N SER A 53 -13.48 12.42 16.99
CA SER A 53 -12.88 11.08 16.92
C SER A 53 -13.51 10.19 15.84
N GLN A 54 -14.81 10.28 15.64
CA GLN A 54 -15.54 9.53 14.61
C GLN A 54 -14.97 9.73 13.19
N PHE A 55 -14.45 10.93 12.87
CA PHE A 55 -13.84 11.20 11.57
C PHE A 55 -12.40 10.65 11.47
N TYR A 56 -11.71 10.49 12.61
CA TYR A 56 -10.41 9.84 12.64
C TYR A 56 -10.53 8.33 12.40
N ASP A 57 -11.51 7.69 13.03
CA ASP A 57 -11.76 6.27 12.83
C ASP A 57 -12.21 5.96 11.40
N ASP A 58 -13.02 6.83 10.80
CA ASP A 58 -13.45 6.71 9.41
C ASP A 58 -12.29 6.93 8.43
N ILE A 59 -11.38 7.88 8.69
CA ILE A 59 -10.17 8.08 7.88
C ILE A 59 -9.29 6.83 7.90
N GLN A 60 -9.08 6.22 9.08
CA GLN A 60 -8.30 4.99 9.22
C GLN A 60 -8.92 3.80 8.47
N LYS A 61 -10.26 3.72 8.46
CA LYS A 61 -11.00 2.68 7.71
C LYS A 61 -10.94 2.86 6.19
N HIS A 62 -10.75 4.11 5.73
CA HIS A 62 -10.77 4.46 4.30
C HIS A 62 -9.40 4.76 3.70
N THR A 63 -8.31 4.63 4.47
CA THR A 63 -6.95 4.72 3.92
C THR A 63 -6.60 3.48 3.12
N LEU A 64 -5.93 3.68 1.99
CA LEU A 64 -5.42 2.58 1.17
C LEU A 64 -4.43 1.74 1.96
N LYS A 65 -4.70 0.45 2.07
CA LYS A 65 -3.78 -0.56 2.60
C LYS A 65 -3.27 -1.40 1.44
N VAL A 66 -1.96 -1.47 1.29
CA VAL A 66 -1.35 -2.31 0.25
C VAL A 66 -0.88 -3.60 0.90
N LYS A 67 -1.39 -4.73 0.42
CA LYS A 67 -0.92 -6.06 0.83
C LYS A 67 0.11 -6.56 -0.18
N ILE A 68 1.32 -6.84 0.28
CA ILE A 68 2.39 -7.37 -0.55
C ILE A 68 2.76 -8.77 -0.07
N VAL A 69 2.82 -9.73 -1.00
CA VAL A 69 3.12 -11.13 -0.66
C VAL A 69 4.21 -11.68 -1.57
N SER A 70 5.29 -12.20 -1.00
CA SER A 70 6.22 -13.06 -1.74
C SER A 70 5.81 -14.53 -1.61
N PHE A 71 5.88 -15.28 -2.72
CA PHE A 71 5.39 -16.65 -2.76
C PHE A 71 6.18 -17.58 -3.70
N ALA A 72 6.04 -18.89 -3.48
CA ALA A 72 6.51 -19.95 -4.38
C ALA A 72 5.43 -20.35 -5.36
N TYR A 73 5.71 -20.29 -6.68
CA TYR A 73 4.77 -20.84 -7.68
C TYR A 73 4.43 -22.31 -7.47
N LYS A 74 5.37 -23.10 -6.92
CA LYS A 74 5.13 -24.50 -6.57
C LYS A 74 3.99 -24.71 -5.58
N LYS A 75 3.68 -23.69 -4.75
CA LYS A 75 2.61 -23.73 -3.75
C LYS A 75 1.37 -22.93 -4.15
N GLY A 76 1.32 -22.46 -5.40
CA GLY A 76 0.20 -21.69 -5.93
C GLY A 76 0.24 -20.20 -5.58
N ILE A 77 -0.50 -19.42 -6.37
CA ILE A 77 -0.67 -17.97 -6.19
C ILE A 77 -1.50 -17.72 -4.92
N PRO A 78 -1.12 -16.74 -4.08
CA PRO A 78 -1.91 -16.37 -2.91
C PRO A 78 -3.32 -15.89 -3.28
N ASN A 79 -4.31 -16.31 -2.50
CA ASN A 79 -5.67 -15.80 -2.65
C ASN A 79 -5.77 -14.36 -2.13
N ASP A 80 -6.63 -13.57 -2.77
CA ASP A 80 -6.99 -12.24 -2.27
C ASP A 80 -8.19 -12.36 -1.30
N PRO A 81 -7.99 -12.12 0.02
CA PRO A 81 -9.08 -12.20 0.99
C PRO A 81 -9.96 -10.96 1.01
N SER A 82 -9.62 -9.90 0.25
CA SER A 82 -10.38 -8.64 0.25
C SER A 82 -11.74 -8.75 -0.46
N GLY A 83 -11.94 -9.81 -1.24
CA GLY A 83 -13.14 -9.99 -2.08
C GLY A 83 -13.14 -9.13 -3.35
N ASN A 84 -12.07 -8.35 -3.60
CA ASN A 84 -11.97 -7.49 -4.79
C ASN A 84 -11.43 -8.22 -6.04
N GLY A 85 -11.10 -9.49 -5.91
CA GLY A 85 -10.71 -10.33 -7.05
C GLY A 85 -9.23 -10.26 -7.43
N GLY A 86 -8.35 -9.75 -6.57
CA GLY A 86 -6.90 -9.81 -6.77
C GLY A 86 -6.21 -8.45 -6.90
N GLY A 87 -5.17 -8.42 -7.72
CA GLY A 87 -4.29 -7.28 -7.93
C GLY A 87 -3.16 -7.68 -8.86
N PHE A 88 -1.96 -7.18 -8.62
CA PHE A 88 -0.79 -7.54 -9.41
C PHE A 88 -0.18 -8.87 -8.97
N VAL A 89 0.23 -9.68 -9.96
CA VAL A 89 1.06 -10.86 -9.73
C VAL A 89 2.26 -10.78 -10.66
N PHE A 90 3.42 -10.49 -10.09
CA PHE A 90 4.68 -10.37 -10.83
C PHE A 90 5.47 -11.66 -10.78
N ASP A 91 5.94 -12.12 -11.93
CA ASP A 91 6.79 -13.29 -12.06
C ASP A 91 8.26 -12.91 -12.06
N CYS A 92 8.97 -13.25 -10.99
CA CYS A 92 10.39 -12.99 -10.83
C CYS A 92 11.28 -14.10 -11.43
N ARG A 93 10.72 -15.10 -12.15
CA ARG A 93 11.51 -16.26 -12.60
C ARG A 93 12.47 -15.93 -13.74
N ALA A 94 12.21 -14.87 -14.49
CA ALA A 94 13.11 -14.41 -15.55
C ALA A 94 14.44 -13.84 -15.02
N ILE A 95 14.44 -13.30 -13.79
CA ILE A 95 15.62 -12.73 -13.15
C ILE A 95 16.62 -13.84 -12.79
N ASN A 96 17.91 -13.54 -12.82
CA ASN A 96 18.99 -14.47 -12.48
C ASN A 96 18.75 -15.14 -11.11
N ASN A 97 19.00 -16.45 -11.03
CA ASN A 97 18.53 -17.27 -9.92
C ASN A 97 19.66 -17.68 -8.96
N PRO A 98 19.74 -17.08 -7.75
CA PRO A 98 20.72 -17.50 -6.73
C PRO A 98 20.58 -18.98 -6.35
N GLY A 99 19.36 -19.52 -6.37
CA GLY A 99 19.09 -20.92 -6.02
C GLY A 99 19.70 -21.98 -6.96
N LYS A 100 20.42 -21.58 -8.01
CA LYS A 100 21.28 -22.47 -8.82
C LYS A 100 22.60 -22.80 -8.11
N TYR A 101 22.96 -22.05 -7.10
CA TYR A 101 24.25 -22.15 -6.42
C TYR A 101 24.05 -22.58 -4.98
N GLU A 102 24.67 -23.68 -4.58
CA GLU A 102 24.52 -24.31 -3.26
C GLU A 102 24.83 -23.32 -2.11
N ARG A 103 25.81 -22.44 -2.33
CA ARG A 103 26.22 -21.42 -1.34
C ARG A 103 25.09 -20.47 -0.91
N TYR A 104 23.97 -20.36 -1.67
CA TYR A 104 22.85 -19.49 -1.34
C TYR A 104 21.63 -20.24 -0.81
N ASN A 105 21.69 -21.57 -0.70
CA ASN A 105 20.51 -22.38 -0.30
C ASN A 105 19.97 -22.06 1.10
N HIS A 106 20.84 -21.58 1.99
CA HIS A 106 20.46 -21.25 3.39
C HIS A 106 20.10 -19.77 3.57
N PHE A 107 20.25 -18.94 2.56
CA PHE A 107 19.96 -17.53 2.58
C PHE A 107 18.62 -17.22 1.89
N THR A 108 18.06 -16.07 2.21
CA THR A 108 16.83 -15.54 1.60
C THR A 108 17.13 -14.27 0.80
N GLY A 109 16.12 -13.68 0.17
CA GLY A 109 16.24 -12.39 -0.47
C GLY A 109 16.45 -11.21 0.49
N LEU A 110 16.47 -11.43 1.80
CA LEU A 110 16.76 -10.42 2.82
C LEU A 110 18.23 -10.47 3.29
N ASP A 111 18.96 -11.49 2.88
CA ASP A 111 20.33 -11.70 3.34
C ASP A 111 21.34 -11.10 2.38
N GLU A 112 22.35 -10.41 2.91
CA GLU A 112 23.36 -9.66 2.17
C GLU A 112 24.03 -10.43 1.02
N PRO A 113 24.40 -11.73 1.16
CA PRO A 113 25.01 -12.48 0.05
C PRO A 113 24.08 -12.64 -1.16
N VAL A 114 22.77 -12.78 -0.92
CA VAL A 114 21.76 -12.90 -1.96
C VAL A 114 21.42 -11.53 -2.57
N ILE A 115 21.34 -10.51 -1.73
CA ILE A 115 21.12 -9.12 -2.18
C ILE A 115 22.20 -8.73 -3.19
N ARG A 116 23.49 -8.89 -2.83
CA ARG A 116 24.62 -8.59 -3.74
C ARG A 116 24.55 -9.36 -5.04
N PHE A 117 24.25 -10.66 -4.97
CA PHE A 117 24.12 -11.48 -6.17
C PHE A 117 23.01 -10.98 -7.11
N LEU A 118 21.87 -10.56 -6.56
CA LEU A 118 20.73 -10.06 -7.34
C LEU A 118 20.99 -8.68 -7.94
N GLU A 119 21.81 -7.86 -7.29
CA GLU A 119 22.13 -6.51 -7.74
C GLU A 119 23.30 -6.47 -8.74
N GLU A 120 24.16 -7.50 -8.76
CA GLU A 120 25.42 -7.52 -9.50
C GLU A 120 25.25 -7.33 -11.02
N ASP A 121 24.24 -7.95 -11.62
CA ASP A 121 23.94 -7.85 -13.07
C ASP A 121 22.92 -6.78 -13.45
N GLY A 122 22.28 -6.16 -12.46
CA GLY A 122 21.29 -5.12 -12.64
C GLY A 122 19.91 -5.60 -13.12
N GLU A 123 19.71 -6.88 -13.44
CA GLU A 123 18.41 -7.40 -13.92
C GLU A 123 17.27 -7.11 -12.95
N ILE A 124 17.50 -7.31 -11.65
CA ILE A 124 16.48 -7.08 -10.63
C ILE A 124 16.13 -5.60 -10.48
N ALA A 125 17.11 -4.72 -10.67
CA ALA A 125 16.89 -3.27 -10.62
C ALA A 125 15.99 -2.80 -11.76
N VAL A 126 16.26 -3.25 -12.99
CA VAL A 126 15.43 -2.97 -14.16
C VAL A 126 14.01 -3.53 -13.99
N PHE A 127 13.88 -4.74 -13.48
CA PHE A 127 12.57 -5.34 -13.17
C PHE A 127 11.79 -4.49 -12.18
N LEU A 128 12.41 -4.07 -11.07
CA LEU A 128 11.75 -3.26 -10.05
C LEU A 128 11.39 -1.85 -10.54
N GLU A 129 12.18 -1.24 -11.41
CA GLU A 129 11.83 0.04 -12.04
C GLU A 129 10.49 -0.04 -12.78
N HIS A 130 10.27 -1.09 -13.57
CA HIS A 130 9.02 -1.31 -14.28
C HIS A 130 7.86 -1.62 -13.31
N VAL A 131 8.10 -2.42 -12.28
CA VAL A 131 7.12 -2.71 -11.23
C VAL A 131 6.71 -1.43 -10.51
N TYR A 132 7.68 -0.59 -10.12
CA TYR A 132 7.39 0.69 -9.46
C TYR A 132 6.53 1.58 -10.35
N ALA A 133 6.85 1.72 -11.63
CA ALA A 133 6.06 2.55 -12.54
C ALA A 133 4.59 2.11 -12.62
N LEU A 134 4.33 0.81 -12.72
CA LEU A 134 2.97 0.25 -12.79
C LEU A 134 2.20 0.39 -11.47
N VAL A 135 2.85 0.02 -10.35
CA VAL A 135 2.19 0.00 -9.05
C VAL A 135 1.97 1.42 -8.52
N ASP A 136 2.93 2.33 -8.72
CA ASP A 136 2.80 3.74 -8.33
C ASP A 136 1.62 4.43 -9.00
N ALA A 137 1.44 4.20 -10.31
CA ALA A 137 0.30 4.73 -11.04
C ALA A 137 -1.03 4.24 -10.44
N SER A 138 -1.10 2.96 -10.06
CA SER A 138 -2.28 2.37 -9.44
C SER A 138 -2.50 2.89 -8.02
N VAL A 139 -1.46 2.96 -7.19
CA VAL A 139 -1.54 3.49 -5.81
C VAL A 139 -2.04 4.92 -5.84
N LYS A 140 -1.45 5.79 -6.68
CA LYS A 140 -1.89 7.17 -6.84
C LYS A 140 -3.37 7.23 -7.19
N ARG A 141 -3.80 6.46 -8.19
CA ARG A 141 -5.19 6.46 -8.65
C ARG A 141 -6.16 5.88 -7.63
N TYR A 142 -5.74 4.87 -6.88
CA TYR A 142 -6.54 4.28 -5.81
C TYR A 142 -6.73 5.26 -4.65
N MET A 143 -5.68 5.99 -4.26
CA MET A 143 -5.78 7.05 -3.26
C MET A 143 -6.75 8.16 -3.71
N GLU A 144 -6.65 8.64 -4.96
CA GLU A 144 -7.56 9.64 -5.52
C GLU A 144 -9.03 9.20 -5.54
N ARG A 145 -9.26 7.90 -5.73
CA ARG A 145 -10.61 7.31 -5.80
C ARG A 145 -11.14 6.82 -4.44
N GLY A 146 -10.35 6.90 -3.39
CA GLY A 146 -10.72 6.41 -2.07
C GLY A 146 -10.83 4.89 -1.97
N PHE A 147 -10.07 4.14 -2.79
CA PHE A 147 -10.00 2.69 -2.66
C PHE A 147 -9.19 2.32 -1.41
N THR A 148 -9.60 1.25 -0.74
CA THR A 148 -9.06 0.88 0.57
C THR A 148 -8.11 -0.32 0.53
N SER A 149 -8.03 -1.03 -0.58
CA SER A 149 -7.23 -2.25 -0.71
C SER A 149 -6.57 -2.35 -2.08
N LEU A 150 -5.28 -2.72 -2.08
CA LEU A 150 -4.53 -3.13 -3.26
C LEU A 150 -3.67 -4.33 -2.88
N SER A 151 -3.69 -5.39 -3.69
CA SER A 151 -2.86 -6.58 -3.51
C SER A 151 -1.75 -6.62 -4.56
N VAL A 152 -0.52 -6.95 -4.15
CA VAL A 152 0.63 -7.14 -5.04
C VAL A 152 1.38 -8.40 -4.62
N CYS A 153 1.52 -9.35 -5.53
CA CYS A 153 2.20 -10.60 -5.25
C CYS A 153 3.45 -10.75 -6.11
N PHE A 154 4.54 -11.25 -5.53
CA PHE A 154 5.79 -11.58 -6.23
C PHE A 154 6.04 -13.08 -6.15
N GLY A 155 6.12 -13.75 -7.30
CA GLY A 155 6.35 -15.17 -7.38
C GLY A 155 7.72 -15.53 -7.94
N CYS A 156 8.42 -16.48 -7.32
CA CYS A 156 9.52 -17.18 -7.94
C CYS A 156 9.36 -18.69 -7.73
N THR A 157 10.28 -19.52 -8.21
CA THR A 157 10.13 -20.97 -8.15
C THR A 157 9.95 -21.50 -6.72
N GLY A 158 10.85 -21.09 -5.80
CA GLY A 158 10.89 -21.54 -4.42
C GLY A 158 10.40 -20.52 -3.39
N GLY A 159 10.06 -19.28 -3.80
CA GLY A 159 9.59 -18.24 -2.89
C GLY A 159 10.63 -17.75 -1.88
N GLN A 160 11.93 -17.94 -2.15
CA GLN A 160 13.00 -17.73 -1.15
C GLN A 160 13.89 -16.52 -1.45
N HIS A 161 14.25 -16.25 -2.69
CA HIS A 161 15.24 -15.23 -3.05
C HIS A 161 14.61 -14.04 -3.78
N ARG A 162 14.43 -14.15 -5.11
CA ARG A 162 13.97 -13.08 -6.01
C ARG A 162 12.65 -12.45 -5.60
N SER A 163 11.64 -13.28 -5.29
CA SER A 163 10.33 -12.80 -4.84
C SER A 163 10.38 -12.11 -3.49
N VAL A 164 11.21 -12.59 -2.56
CA VAL A 164 11.40 -12.00 -1.23
C VAL A 164 12.05 -10.62 -1.36
N TYR A 165 13.16 -10.52 -2.10
CA TYR A 165 13.83 -9.25 -2.38
C TYR A 165 12.87 -8.24 -3.01
N SER A 166 12.18 -8.64 -4.10
CA SER A 166 11.28 -7.74 -4.82
C SER A 166 10.11 -7.25 -3.97
N ALA A 167 9.52 -8.12 -3.15
CA ALA A 167 8.42 -7.77 -2.26
C ALA A 167 8.85 -6.79 -1.16
N GLN A 168 10.04 -7.01 -0.57
CA GLN A 168 10.61 -6.12 0.45
C GLN A 168 10.84 -4.71 -0.12
N HIS A 169 11.51 -4.62 -1.26
CA HIS A 169 11.83 -3.34 -1.89
C HIS A 169 10.58 -2.56 -2.32
N LEU A 170 9.54 -3.25 -2.85
CA LEU A 170 8.29 -2.56 -3.15
C LEU A 170 7.59 -2.05 -1.89
N ALA A 171 7.61 -2.81 -0.80
CA ALA A 171 6.98 -2.39 0.46
C ALA A 171 7.61 -1.10 1.01
N GLU A 172 8.92 -1.06 1.04
CA GLU A 172 9.70 0.11 1.46
C GLU A 172 9.47 1.31 0.55
N HIS A 173 9.49 1.07 -0.78
CA HIS A 173 9.24 2.10 -1.79
C HIS A 173 7.88 2.77 -1.61
N LEU A 174 6.80 1.98 -1.52
CA LEU A 174 5.45 2.52 -1.42
C LEU A 174 5.21 3.25 -0.09
N ASN A 175 5.71 2.71 1.02
CA ASN A 175 5.61 3.39 2.31
C ASN A 175 6.41 4.70 2.33
N LYS A 176 7.62 4.71 1.74
CA LYS A 176 8.46 5.91 1.65
C LYS A 176 7.85 6.98 0.75
N LYS A 177 7.34 6.59 -0.43
CA LYS A 177 6.88 7.50 -1.48
C LYS A 177 5.48 8.06 -1.23
N PHE A 178 4.54 7.20 -0.82
CA PHE A 178 3.13 7.56 -0.68
C PHE A 178 2.65 7.65 0.77
N GLY A 179 3.45 7.19 1.72
CA GLY A 179 3.06 7.13 3.14
C GLY A 179 1.91 6.16 3.41
N VAL A 180 1.56 5.27 2.49
CA VAL A 180 0.48 4.29 2.67
C VAL A 180 0.88 3.20 3.66
N GLN A 181 -0.12 2.61 4.33
CA GLN A 181 0.11 1.41 5.11
C GLN A 181 0.41 0.23 4.18
N VAL A 182 1.48 -0.49 4.45
CA VAL A 182 1.86 -1.70 3.72
C VAL A 182 1.94 -2.89 4.67
N ASN A 183 1.20 -3.95 4.35
CA ASN A 183 1.28 -5.23 5.03
C ASN A 183 2.07 -6.20 4.13
N LEU A 184 3.31 -6.45 4.50
CA LEU A 184 4.22 -7.35 3.79
C LEU A 184 4.21 -8.74 4.42
N MET A 185 4.11 -9.78 3.59
CA MET A 185 4.20 -11.17 4.01
C MET A 185 5.17 -11.94 3.11
N HIS A 186 6.21 -12.50 3.69
CA HIS A 186 7.05 -13.50 3.03
C HIS A 186 6.52 -14.89 3.39
N ARG A 187 5.63 -15.43 2.53
CA ARG A 187 4.83 -16.62 2.84
C ARG A 187 5.67 -17.85 3.18
N GLU A 188 6.76 -18.07 2.45
CA GLU A 188 7.58 -19.28 2.61
C GLU A 188 8.54 -19.19 3.80
N GLN A 189 8.83 -17.99 4.30
CA GLN A 189 9.65 -17.71 5.48
C GLN A 189 8.81 -17.51 6.73
N ASN A 190 7.48 -17.40 6.58
CA ASN A 190 6.56 -17.09 7.67
C ASN A 190 6.93 -15.75 8.38
N ILE A 191 7.34 -14.74 7.56
CA ILE A 191 7.69 -13.42 8.06
C ILE A 191 6.56 -12.45 7.66
N GLU A 192 6.04 -11.72 8.65
CA GLU A 192 5.07 -10.65 8.45
C GLU A 192 5.62 -9.33 8.99
N GLN A 193 5.45 -8.26 8.22
CA GLN A 193 5.87 -6.90 8.59
C GLN A 193 4.76 -5.92 8.24
N THR A 194 4.56 -4.91 9.09
CA THR A 194 3.63 -3.82 8.83
C THR A 194 4.40 -2.50 8.81
N PHE A 195 4.36 -1.82 7.69
CA PHE A 195 4.83 -0.45 7.53
C PHE A 195 3.63 0.46 7.76
N ASN A 196 3.62 1.18 8.87
CA ASN A 196 2.51 2.06 9.21
C ASN A 196 2.43 3.25 8.26
N ALA A 197 1.21 3.75 8.04
CA ALA A 197 1.00 4.98 7.29
C ALA A 197 1.75 6.14 7.95
N LYS A 198 2.41 6.96 7.13
CA LYS A 198 3.07 8.19 7.60
C LYS A 198 2.03 9.30 7.62
N ARG A 199 2.00 10.04 8.71
CA ARG A 199 1.14 11.21 8.89
C ARG A 199 1.72 12.44 8.24
#